data_4140cc711c4081728fbfbf3788b32f6c
#
_entry.id   4140cc711c4081728fbfbf3788b32f6c
#
_cell.length_a   1.000
_cell.length_b   1.000
_cell.length_c   1.000
_cell.angle_alpha   90.00
_cell.angle_beta   90.00
_cell.angle_gamma   90.00
#
_symmetry.space_group_name_H-M   'P 1'
#
loop_
_entity.id
_entity.type
_entity.pdbx_description
1 polymer ?
#
loop_
_entity_poly.entity_id
_entity_poly.type
_entity_poly.pdbx_seq_one_letter_code
_entity_poly.pdbx_strand_id
1 'polypeptide(L)'
;VNPTLLLLIITLLPGLSACGSARSQTAKNEFKHLYPCPANGNHKGPCPGYVIDHITPLACGGADAAENMQWQTVAEGKAKDKWERKDCR
;
A
#
# COMPACT_ATOMS: atom_id res chain seq x y z
N VAL A 1 4.65 -6.15 -44.48
CA VAL A 1 5.66 -7.05 -44.09
C VAL A 1 5.78 -6.96 -42.56
N ASN A 2 6.69 -7.05 -42.18
CA ASN A 2 7.02 -7.00 -40.83
C ASN A 2 6.20 -6.13 -40.00
N PRO A 3 5.74 -5.19 -40.42
CA PRO A 3 4.92 -4.27 -39.70
C PRO A 3 4.04 -4.99 -38.75
N THR A 4 3.62 -6.03 -39.18
CA THR A 4 2.81 -6.83 -38.41
C THR A 4 3.27 -7.04 -37.00
N LEU A 5 4.34 -7.31 -36.82
CA LEU A 5 4.85 -7.63 -35.51
C LEU A 5 4.52 -6.68 -34.43
N LEU A 6 4.62 -5.58 -34.62
CA LEU A 6 4.37 -4.64 -33.63
C LEU A 6 3.17 -4.81 -32.87
N LEU A 7 2.17 -4.94 -33.44
CA LEU A 7 0.95 -5.06 -32.82
C LEU A 7 0.97 -5.90 -31.62
N LEU A 8 1.39 -6.93 -31.69
CA LEU A 8 1.39 -7.87 -30.64
C LEU A 8 1.79 -7.25 -29.37
N ILE A 9 2.63 -6.59 -29.37
CA ILE A 9 3.10 -5.99 -28.23
C ILE A 9 2.09 -5.46 -27.34
N ILE A 10 1.35 -4.71 -27.77
CA ILE A 10 0.35 -4.12 -27.05
C ILE A 10 -0.33 -5.00 -26.11
N THR A 11 -0.63 -6.05 -26.55
CA THR A 11 -1.37 -6.93 -25.72
C THR A 11 -0.97 -6.98 -24.30
N LEU A 12 0.10 -6.91 -24.03
CA LEU A 12 0.57 -7.06 -22.70
C LEU A 12 -0.11 -6.24 -21.70
N LEU A 13 -0.23 -5.16 -21.86
CA LEU A 13 -0.79 -4.29 -20.95
C LEU A 13 -1.79 -4.84 -20.06
N PRO A 14 -2.53 -5.48 -20.43
CA PRO A 14 -3.61 -6.02 -19.67
C PRO A 14 -3.26 -6.39 -18.26
N GLY A 15 -2.29 -6.96 -18.16
CA GLY A 15 -1.91 -7.48 -16.88
C GLY A 15 -2.18 -6.59 -15.70
N LEU A 16 -2.21 -5.43 -15.86
CA LEU A 16 -2.35 -4.55 -14.77
C LEU A 16 -3.65 -4.66 -14.11
N SER A 17 -4.56 -4.92 -14.73
CA SER A 17 -5.85 -5.02 -14.15
C SER A 17 -5.84 -5.76 -12.85
N ALA A 18 -5.00 -6.54 -12.67
CA ALA A 18 -5.00 -7.33 -11.47
C ALA A 18 -5.08 -6.56 -10.19
N CYS A 19 -4.67 -5.46 -10.12
CA CYS A 19 -4.62 -4.85 -8.87
C CYS A 19 -5.91 -4.86 -8.20
N GLY A 20 -6.68 -4.70 -8.04
CA GLY A 20 -7.84 -4.75 -7.31
C GLY A 20 -7.72 -4.42 -5.90
N SER A 21 -8.10 -5.28 -5.14
CA SER A 21 -8.24 -5.05 -3.74
C SER A 21 -7.04 -5.36 -2.91
N ALA A 22 -6.15 -6.12 -3.39
CA ALA A 22 -5.04 -6.52 -2.53
C ALA A 22 -4.12 -5.35 -2.24
N ARG A 23 -3.73 -5.21 -1.02
CA ARG A 23 -2.78 -4.18 -0.65
C ARG A 23 -1.39 -4.64 -1.01
N SER A 24 -0.58 -3.72 -1.46
CA SER A 24 0.73 -4.06 -1.97
C SER A 24 1.69 -4.47 -0.86
N GLN A 25 2.16 -5.69 -0.92
CA GLN A 25 3.18 -6.16 0.00
C GLN A 25 4.51 -5.47 -0.31
N THR A 26 4.74 -5.17 -1.57
CA THR A 26 5.95 -4.46 -1.97
C THR A 26 5.99 -3.06 -1.35
N ALA A 27 4.88 -2.36 -1.36
CA ALA A 27 4.81 -1.03 -0.77
C ALA A 27 5.04 -1.10 0.73
N LYS A 28 4.50 -2.10 1.39
CA LYS A 28 4.72 -2.27 2.83
C LYS A 28 6.17 -2.57 3.14
N ASN A 29 6.79 -3.40 2.32
CA ASN A 29 8.19 -3.73 2.54
C ASN A 29 9.08 -2.51 2.34
N GLU A 30 8.76 -1.71 1.36
CA GLU A 30 9.48 -0.47 1.12
C GLU A 30 9.32 0.49 2.29
N PHE A 31 8.11 0.60 2.81
CA PHE A 31 7.85 1.46 3.95
C PHE A 31 8.68 1.03 5.16
N LYS A 32 8.70 -0.26 5.45
CA LYS A 32 9.47 -0.77 6.59
C LYS A 32 10.96 -0.54 6.41
N HIS A 33 11.42 -0.61 5.18
CA HIS A 33 12.83 -0.38 4.91
C HIS A 33 13.20 1.07 5.20
N LEU A 34 12.34 2.00 4.83
CA LEU A 34 12.59 3.42 5.04
C LEU A 34 12.30 3.85 6.48
N TYR A 35 11.30 3.27 7.08
CA TYR A 35 10.88 3.64 8.44
C TYR A 35 10.79 2.38 9.28
N PRO A 36 11.83 2.05 10.00
CA PRO A 36 11.85 0.80 10.77
C PRO A 36 10.81 0.78 11.89
N CYS A 37 10.52 -0.41 12.32
CA CYS A 37 9.53 -0.64 13.36
C CYS A 37 9.85 0.11 14.64
N PRO A 38 8.94 0.93 15.15
CA PRO A 38 9.21 1.69 16.38
C PRO A 38 9.47 0.81 17.60
N ALA A 39 8.95 -0.40 17.61
CA ALA A 39 9.09 -1.26 18.77
C ALA A 39 10.45 -1.96 18.86
N ASN A 40 11.03 -2.29 17.73
CA ASN A 40 12.27 -3.08 17.74
C ASN A 40 13.35 -2.63 16.77
N GLY A 41 13.07 -1.62 15.95
CA GLY A 41 14.05 -1.11 15.00
C GLY A 41 14.24 -1.96 13.75
N ASN A 42 13.47 -2.99 13.58
CA ASN A 42 13.64 -3.88 12.43
C ASN A 42 13.09 -3.26 11.15
N HIS A 43 13.77 -3.52 10.04
CA HIS A 43 13.37 -3.01 8.73
C HIS A 43 12.50 -4.00 7.97
N LYS A 44 12.17 -5.13 8.54
CA LYS A 44 11.30 -6.10 7.94
C LYS A 44 10.74 -7.02 9.01
N GLY A 45 9.74 -7.77 8.66
CA GLY A 45 9.10 -8.67 9.60
C GLY A 45 8.06 -7.98 10.45
N PRO A 46 7.57 -8.66 11.45
CA PRO A 46 6.50 -8.15 12.30
C PRO A 46 6.95 -6.96 13.15
N CYS A 47 6.01 -6.14 13.49
CA CYS A 47 6.26 -4.98 14.34
C CYS A 47 5.27 -5.05 15.51
N PRO A 48 5.68 -5.60 16.64
CA PRO A 48 4.75 -5.83 17.75
C PRO A 48 4.10 -4.55 18.24
N GLY A 49 2.80 -4.59 18.39
CA GLY A 49 2.05 -3.46 18.90
C GLY A 49 1.75 -2.37 17.90
N TYR A 50 2.21 -2.51 16.67
CA TYR A 50 2.02 -1.48 15.65
C TYR A 50 1.43 -2.06 14.37
N VAL A 51 0.78 -1.21 13.62
CA VAL A 51 0.24 -1.57 12.32
C VAL A 51 0.66 -0.50 11.31
N ILE A 52 0.70 -0.88 10.04
CA ILE A 52 0.94 0.08 8.97
C ILE A 52 -0.41 0.61 8.54
N ASP A 53 -0.57 1.91 8.57
CA ASP A 53 -1.80 2.57 8.21
C ASP A 53 -1.59 3.43 6.97
N HIS A 54 -2.60 3.51 6.10
CA HIS A 54 -2.57 4.44 4.98
C HIS A 54 -3.07 5.79 5.48
N ILE A 55 -2.24 6.81 5.32
CA ILE A 55 -2.57 8.14 5.82
C ILE A 55 -3.89 8.60 5.20
N THR A 56 -4.00 8.52 3.89
CA THR A 56 -5.27 8.70 3.21
C THR A 56 -5.78 7.31 2.89
N PRO A 57 -6.96 6.94 3.35
CA PRO A 57 -7.46 5.58 3.14
C PRO A 57 -7.56 5.21 1.67
N LEU A 58 -7.29 3.97 1.35
CA LEU A 58 -7.42 3.49 -0.02
C LEU A 58 -8.84 3.70 -0.51
N ALA A 59 -9.82 3.49 0.35
CA ALA A 59 -11.22 3.67 -0.02
C ALA A 59 -11.53 5.12 -0.38
N CYS A 60 -10.70 6.04 0.03
CA CYS A 60 -10.87 7.46 -0.26
C CYS A 60 -9.90 7.95 -1.33
N GLY A 61 -9.33 7.03 -2.07
CA GLY A 61 -8.43 7.40 -3.16
C GLY A 61 -6.98 7.54 -2.78
N GLY A 62 -6.60 7.15 -1.58
CA GLY A 62 -5.21 7.21 -1.18
C GLY A 62 -4.35 6.22 -1.94
N ALA A 63 -3.09 6.54 -2.13
CA ALA A 63 -2.19 5.67 -2.85
C ALA A 63 -1.78 4.46 -2.02
N ASP A 64 -1.64 3.32 -2.66
CA ASP A 64 -1.09 2.15 -2.01
C ASP A 64 0.42 2.17 -2.22
N ALA A 65 1.06 3.08 -1.54
CA ALA A 65 2.49 3.34 -1.70
C ALA A 65 3.10 3.77 -0.37
N ALA A 66 4.37 3.54 -0.23
CA ALA A 66 5.07 3.83 1.03
C ALA A 66 4.91 5.27 1.50
N GLU A 67 4.86 6.21 0.59
CA GLU A 67 4.72 7.62 0.97
C GLU A 67 3.35 7.94 1.56
N ASN A 68 2.39 7.06 1.42
CA ASN A 68 1.07 7.25 2.00
C ASN A 68 0.89 6.33 3.22
N MET A 69 1.96 5.87 3.81
CA MET A 69 1.90 4.95 4.93
C MET A 69 2.51 5.56 6.18
N GLN A 70 2.08 5.07 7.32
CA GLN A 70 2.63 5.48 8.60
C GLN A 70 2.47 4.36 9.61
N TRP A 71 3.32 4.37 10.64
CA TRP A 71 3.14 3.45 11.75
C TRP A 71 2.11 4.03 12.71
N GLN A 72 1.25 3.15 13.19
CA GLN A 72 0.31 3.52 14.25
C GLN A 72 0.28 2.40 15.27
N THR A 73 -0.01 2.73 16.51
CA THR A 73 -0.28 1.68 17.49
C THR A 73 -1.61 1.03 17.10
N VAL A 74 -1.82 -0.18 17.58
CA VAL A 74 -3.06 -0.88 17.30
C VAL A 74 -4.26 -0.05 17.76
N ALA A 75 -4.14 0.61 18.91
CA ALA A 75 -5.23 1.44 19.42
C ALA A 75 -5.51 2.65 18.52
N GLU A 76 -4.46 3.29 18.04
CA GLU A 76 -4.62 4.43 17.14
C GLU A 76 -5.27 4.01 15.83
N GLY A 77 -4.89 2.86 15.31
CA GLY A 77 -5.49 2.35 14.09
C GLY A 77 -6.98 2.10 14.26
N LYS A 78 -7.35 1.51 15.38
CA LYS A 78 -8.77 1.24 15.65
C LYS A 78 -9.55 2.53 15.81
N ALA A 79 -8.98 3.52 16.45
CA ALA A 79 -9.65 4.79 16.64
C ALA A 79 -9.86 5.49 15.30
N LYS A 80 -8.88 5.44 14.42
CA LYS A 80 -8.98 6.06 13.12
C LYS A 80 -10.04 5.38 12.26
N ASP A 81 -10.14 4.06 12.34
CA ASP A 81 -11.10 3.30 11.55
C ASP A 81 -12.55 3.70 11.82
N LYS A 82 -12.81 4.28 12.96
CA LYS A 82 -14.18 4.63 13.30
C LYS A 82 -14.73 5.80 12.50
N TRP A 83 -13.87 6.65 11.98
CA TRP A 83 -14.35 7.84 11.29
C TRP A 83 -13.78 8.07 9.89
N GLU A 84 -12.59 7.59 9.62
CA GLU A 84 -11.91 8.03 8.41
C GLU A 84 -12.63 7.71 7.10
N ARG A 85 -13.29 6.60 6.99
CA ARG A 85 -13.93 6.25 5.74
C ARG A 85 -15.28 6.88 5.53
N LYS A 86 -15.83 7.46 6.56
CA LYS A 86 -17.17 8.01 6.44
C LYS A 86 -17.22 9.22 5.55
N ASP A 87 -16.23 10.05 5.63
CA ASP A 87 -16.21 11.25 4.81
C ASP A 87 -14.90 11.46 4.10
N CYS A 88 -14.09 10.49 4.04
CA CYS A 88 -12.84 10.53 3.29
C CYS A 88 -11.98 11.73 3.63
N ARG A 89 -11.82 12.00 4.87
CA ARG A 89 -10.90 13.09 5.25
C ARG A 89 -9.46 12.63 5.21
#